data_123ba7298a15eaa6deb5ad11a2f7646c
#
_entry.id   123ba7298a15eaa6deb5ad11a2f7646c
#
_cell.length_a   1.000
_cell.length_b   1.000
_cell.length_c   1.000
_cell.angle_alpha   90.00
_cell.angle_beta   90.00
_cell.angle_gamma   90.00
#
_symmetry.space_group_name_H-M   'P 1'
#
loop_
_entity.id
_entity.type
_entity.pdbx_description
1 polymer ?
#
loop_
_entity_poly.entity_id
_entity_poly.type
_entity_poly.pdbx_seq_one_letter_code
_entity_poly.pdbx_strand_id
1 'polypeptide(L)'
;MATKVSARKVGGEKVASTGQKRTKAAPKSGASKPRGSAIDAARLAELNAGRIEAAILAECLAVDFGVLMTSVFPELSEDIVNRMQAAKDEGILKRMGLAGQLLWQAWGADGLARLQDHPSDTVRGWGCFLVGARDDLDVAARLALVRPLADDPHFGVREWAWIAVRPYLVGRAGCQYRTAGGVDGRCVG
;
A
#
# COMPACT_ATOMS: atom_id res chain seq x y z
N MET A 1 -29.34 -57.38 21.42
CA MET A 1 -30.64 -56.82 21.84
C MET A 1 -30.85 -55.49 21.12
N ALA A 2 -31.79 -55.49 20.20
CA ALA A 2 -32.09 -54.34 19.36
C ALA A 2 -33.34 -53.63 19.91
N THR A 3 -33.26 -52.35 20.14
CA THR A 3 -34.43 -51.56 20.52
C THR A 3 -34.75 -50.55 19.41
N LYS A 4 -35.83 -50.79 18.77
CA LYS A 4 -36.49 -50.05 17.72
C LYS A 4 -37.33 -48.95 18.38
N VAL A 5 -37.16 -47.66 18.03
CA VAL A 5 -38.08 -46.60 18.44
C VAL A 5 -38.71 -45.95 17.20
N SER A 6 -40.00 -45.91 17.28
CA SER A 6 -41.02 -45.62 16.27
C SER A 6 -41.10 -44.13 15.89
N ALA A 7 -41.35 -43.89 14.61
CA ALA A 7 -41.67 -42.57 14.06
C ALA A 7 -43.11 -42.12 14.42
N ARG A 8 -43.26 -40.89 14.85
CA ARG A 8 -44.58 -40.22 15.01
C ARG A 8 -44.71 -39.12 13.97
N LYS A 9 -45.66 -39.33 13.11
CA LYS A 9 -46.15 -38.44 12.07
C LYS A 9 -47.14 -37.44 12.72
N VAL A 10 -46.91 -36.12 12.61
CA VAL A 10 -47.90 -35.11 13.00
C VAL A 10 -48.23 -34.27 11.78
N GLY A 11 -49.56 -34.12 11.62
CA GLY A 11 -50.25 -33.67 10.43
C GLY A 11 -50.08 -32.18 10.11
N GLY A 12 -50.32 -31.89 8.85
CA GLY A 12 -50.27 -30.54 8.30
C GLY A 12 -51.51 -29.72 8.64
N GLU A 13 -51.28 -28.47 8.89
CA GLU A 13 -52.33 -27.45 8.96
C GLU A 13 -52.06 -26.40 7.88
N LYS A 14 -52.98 -26.33 6.92
CA LYS A 14 -53.03 -25.32 5.87
C LYS A 14 -53.55 -24.01 6.47
N VAL A 15 -52.72 -22.98 6.54
CA VAL A 15 -53.15 -21.61 6.83
C VAL A 15 -53.29 -20.83 5.53
N ALA A 16 -54.47 -20.27 5.31
CA ALA A 16 -54.87 -19.53 4.12
C ALA A 16 -54.09 -18.23 3.98
N SER A 17 -53.56 -17.98 2.80
CA SER A 17 -52.89 -16.75 2.40
C SER A 17 -53.92 -15.68 2.06
N THR A 18 -54.02 -14.65 2.91
CA THR A 18 -54.74 -13.41 2.59
C THR A 18 -53.82 -12.50 1.78
N GLY A 19 -54.21 -12.27 0.53
CA GLY A 19 -53.50 -11.39 -0.41
C GLY A 19 -53.47 -9.92 0.04
N GLN A 20 -52.31 -9.42 0.42
CA GLN A 20 -52.10 -8.01 0.67
C GLN A 20 -51.54 -7.33 -0.58
N LYS A 21 -52.39 -6.50 -1.20
CA LYS A 21 -52.05 -5.67 -2.36
C LYS A 21 -50.89 -4.74 -2.03
N ARG A 22 -49.68 -4.99 -2.60
CA ARG A 22 -48.54 -4.07 -2.50
C ARG A 22 -48.81 -2.84 -3.33
N THR A 23 -49.02 -1.71 -2.65
CA THR A 23 -48.99 -0.37 -3.25
C THR A 23 -47.61 -0.09 -3.82
N LYS A 24 -47.61 0.30 -5.09
CA LYS A 24 -46.41 0.68 -5.88
C LYS A 24 -45.79 1.90 -5.25
N ALA A 25 -44.64 1.76 -4.59
CA ALA A 25 -43.87 2.87 -4.07
C ALA A 25 -43.29 3.70 -5.23
N ALA A 26 -43.35 5.02 -5.10
CA ALA A 26 -42.81 6.00 -6.02
C ALA A 26 -41.29 5.83 -6.23
N PRO A 27 -40.75 6.23 -7.38
CA PRO A 27 -39.30 6.11 -7.64
C PRO A 27 -38.53 7.03 -6.70
N LYS A 28 -37.69 6.44 -5.88
CA LYS A 28 -36.69 7.20 -5.09
C LYS A 28 -35.79 7.93 -6.07
N SER A 29 -35.80 9.27 -6.00
CA SER A 29 -34.85 10.12 -6.67
C SER A 29 -33.45 9.62 -6.34
N GLY A 30 -32.71 9.20 -7.37
CA GLY A 30 -31.33 8.76 -7.24
C GLY A 30 -30.47 9.92 -6.76
N ALA A 31 -30.16 9.95 -5.48
CA ALA A 31 -29.02 10.71 -5.01
C ALA A 31 -27.78 10.08 -5.65
N SER A 32 -27.22 10.76 -6.66
CA SER A 32 -25.92 10.40 -7.22
C SER A 32 -24.93 10.36 -6.07
N LYS A 33 -24.30 9.19 -5.85
CA LYS A 33 -23.14 9.10 -4.96
C LYS A 33 -22.17 10.21 -5.34
N PRO A 34 -21.64 11.00 -4.40
CA PRO A 34 -20.64 12.00 -4.73
C PRO A 34 -19.48 11.25 -5.40
N ARG A 35 -19.20 11.58 -6.66
CA ARG A 35 -17.95 11.22 -7.32
C ARG A 35 -16.87 11.73 -6.39
N GLY A 36 -15.93 10.87 -5.97
CA GLY A 36 -14.87 11.23 -5.04
C GLY A 36 -14.35 12.61 -5.44
N SER A 37 -14.41 13.57 -4.50
CA SER A 37 -13.97 14.94 -4.77
C SER A 37 -12.55 14.87 -5.27
N ALA A 38 -12.26 15.54 -6.40
CA ALA A 38 -10.91 15.69 -6.89
C ALA A 38 -10.07 16.29 -5.75
N ILE A 39 -8.85 15.76 -5.56
CA ILE A 39 -7.92 16.29 -4.55
C ILE A 39 -7.68 17.76 -4.90
N ASP A 40 -7.78 18.62 -3.89
CA ASP A 40 -7.50 20.05 -4.05
C ASP A 40 -6.06 20.26 -4.56
N ALA A 41 -5.90 21.11 -5.58
CA ALA A 41 -4.61 21.33 -6.24
C ALA A 41 -3.56 21.94 -5.28
N ALA A 42 -3.97 22.82 -4.36
CA ALA A 42 -3.07 23.40 -3.37
C ALA A 42 -2.59 22.31 -2.39
N ARG A 43 -3.49 21.44 -1.94
CA ARG A 43 -3.14 20.32 -1.08
C ARG A 43 -2.21 19.31 -1.79
N LEU A 44 -2.47 19.00 -3.06
CA LEU A 44 -1.58 18.14 -3.85
C LEU A 44 -0.18 18.75 -4.01
N ALA A 45 -0.09 20.07 -4.19
CA ALA A 45 1.20 20.77 -4.23
C ALA A 45 1.98 20.66 -2.91
N GLU A 46 1.30 20.74 -1.76
CA GLU A 46 1.91 20.54 -0.44
C GLU A 46 2.41 19.11 -0.23
N LEU A 47 1.62 18.12 -0.66
CA LEU A 47 2.02 16.70 -0.66
C LEU A 47 3.26 16.46 -1.53
N ASN A 48 3.26 16.99 -2.76
CA ASN A 48 4.38 16.86 -3.69
C ASN A 48 5.63 17.65 -3.25
N ALA A 49 5.46 18.63 -2.38
CA ALA A 49 6.59 19.33 -1.75
C ALA A 49 7.08 18.65 -0.47
N GLY A 50 6.44 17.58 -0.03
CA GLY A 50 6.83 16.82 1.16
C GLY A 50 6.55 17.52 2.50
N ARG A 51 5.68 18.55 2.50
CA ARG A 51 5.44 19.37 3.69
C ARG A 51 4.34 18.86 4.60
N ILE A 52 3.47 17.98 4.09
CA ILE A 52 2.33 17.44 4.82
C ILE A 52 2.18 15.92 4.55
N GLU A 53 1.41 15.28 5.41
CA GLU A 53 0.99 13.88 5.24
C GLU A 53 -0.29 13.77 4.43
N ALA A 54 -0.45 12.66 3.74
CA ALA A 54 -1.71 12.28 3.12
C ALA A 54 -2.74 11.89 4.20
N ALA A 55 -3.96 12.40 4.08
CA ALA A 55 -5.04 12.06 5.02
C ALA A 55 -5.82 10.82 4.60
N ILE A 56 -5.82 10.49 3.31
CA ILE A 56 -6.56 9.38 2.72
C ILE A 56 -5.74 8.67 1.64
N LEU A 57 -6.07 7.42 1.36
CA LEU A 57 -5.38 6.61 0.36
C LEU A 57 -5.33 7.28 -1.02
N ALA A 58 -6.39 8.00 -1.44
CA ALA A 58 -6.40 8.68 -2.73
C ALA A 58 -5.29 9.74 -2.83
N GLU A 59 -4.98 10.43 -1.75
CA GLU A 59 -3.86 11.38 -1.68
C GLU A 59 -2.52 10.67 -1.78
N CYS A 60 -2.30 9.56 -1.04
CA CYS A 60 -1.09 8.75 -1.16
C CYS A 60 -0.83 8.30 -2.61
N LEU A 61 -1.90 7.92 -3.33
CA LEU A 61 -1.82 7.46 -4.71
C LEU A 61 -1.54 8.60 -5.70
N ALA A 62 -1.96 9.83 -5.39
CA ALA A 62 -1.85 10.99 -6.26
C ALA A 62 -0.49 11.68 -6.19
N VAL A 63 0.34 11.40 -5.18
CA VAL A 63 1.68 11.98 -5.05
C VAL A 63 2.54 11.62 -6.26
N ASP A 64 3.12 12.65 -6.89
CA ASP A 64 4.15 12.48 -7.92
C ASP A 64 5.52 12.28 -7.25
N PHE A 65 6.04 11.06 -7.35
CA PHE A 65 7.29 10.70 -6.67
C PHE A 65 8.52 11.40 -7.25
N GLY A 66 8.54 11.70 -8.55
CA GLY A 66 9.64 12.44 -9.16
C GLY A 66 9.69 13.89 -8.66
N VAL A 67 8.53 14.55 -8.61
CA VAL A 67 8.39 15.91 -8.09
C VAL A 67 8.73 15.94 -6.60
N LEU A 68 8.18 15.01 -5.81
CA LEU A 68 8.47 14.91 -4.37
C LEU A 68 9.96 14.70 -4.11
N MET A 69 10.59 13.76 -4.84
CA MET A 69 12.02 13.44 -4.68
C MET A 69 12.90 14.64 -4.97
N THR A 70 12.62 15.38 -6.04
CA THR A 70 13.33 16.62 -6.39
C THR A 70 13.12 17.72 -5.34
N SER A 71 11.91 17.83 -4.79
CA SER A 71 11.58 18.86 -3.81
C SER A 71 12.27 18.63 -2.47
N VAL A 72 12.35 17.36 -2.05
CA VAL A 72 12.84 16.99 -0.71
C VAL A 72 14.36 16.75 -0.71
N PHE A 73 14.91 16.21 -1.80
CA PHE A 73 16.29 15.80 -1.94
C PHE A 73 16.91 16.36 -3.23
N PRO A 74 17.08 17.68 -3.34
CA PRO A 74 17.60 18.32 -4.55
C PRO A 74 19.04 17.90 -4.90
N GLU A 75 19.76 17.29 -3.96
CA GLU A 75 21.11 16.76 -4.16
C GLU A 75 21.15 15.40 -4.92
N LEU A 76 20.03 14.75 -5.10
CA LEU A 76 19.98 13.49 -5.86
C LEU A 76 20.30 13.73 -7.34
N SER A 77 20.98 12.77 -7.94
CA SER A 77 21.33 12.85 -9.36
C SER A 77 20.08 12.86 -10.24
N GLU A 78 20.18 13.56 -11.39
CA GLU A 78 19.11 13.59 -12.39
C GLU A 78 18.72 12.17 -12.87
N ASP A 79 19.65 11.23 -12.92
CA ASP A 79 19.37 9.84 -13.29
C ASP A 79 18.35 9.19 -12.35
N ILE A 80 18.53 9.37 -11.04
CA ILE A 80 17.60 8.85 -10.02
C ILE A 80 16.20 9.44 -10.21
N VAL A 81 16.11 10.76 -10.36
CA VAL A 81 14.84 11.47 -10.57
C VAL A 81 14.17 11.03 -11.88
N ASN A 82 14.92 10.93 -12.97
CA ASN A 82 14.42 10.51 -14.27
C ASN A 82 13.89 9.07 -14.24
N ARG A 83 14.59 8.15 -13.55
CA ARG A 83 14.11 6.77 -13.36
C ARG A 83 12.81 6.73 -12.56
N MET A 84 12.68 7.56 -11.54
CA MET A 84 11.46 7.68 -10.75
C MET A 84 10.31 8.23 -11.59
N GLN A 85 10.57 9.26 -12.41
CA GLN A 85 9.60 9.86 -13.31
C GLN A 85 9.15 8.89 -14.42
N ALA A 86 10.06 8.08 -14.95
CA ALA A 86 9.72 7.05 -15.93
C ALA A 86 8.76 5.98 -15.38
N ALA A 87 8.77 5.76 -14.06
CA ALA A 87 7.89 4.81 -13.39
C ALA A 87 6.55 5.41 -12.93
N LYS A 88 6.21 6.66 -13.30
CA LYS A 88 5.02 7.38 -12.79
C LYS A 88 3.69 6.64 -13.00
N ASP A 89 3.57 5.91 -14.09
CA ASP A 89 2.36 5.18 -14.48
C ASP A 89 2.31 3.75 -13.89
N GLU A 90 3.35 3.35 -13.17
CA GLU A 90 3.38 2.06 -12.48
C GLU A 90 2.55 2.08 -11.20
N GLY A 91 2.12 0.90 -10.74
CA GLY A 91 1.40 0.76 -9.48
C GLY A 91 2.21 1.22 -8.27
N ILE A 92 1.52 1.71 -7.24
CA ILE A 92 2.13 2.31 -6.04
C ILE A 92 3.24 1.45 -5.43
N LEU A 93 3.06 0.15 -5.31
CA LEU A 93 4.07 -0.75 -4.71
C LEU A 93 5.34 -0.84 -5.54
N LYS A 94 5.24 -0.81 -6.87
CA LYS A 94 6.41 -0.77 -7.74
C LYS A 94 7.17 0.54 -7.60
N ARG A 95 6.44 1.67 -7.56
CA ARG A 95 7.04 3.00 -7.34
C ARG A 95 7.73 3.09 -5.99
N MET A 96 7.09 2.60 -4.91
CA MET A 96 7.67 2.56 -3.57
C MET A 96 8.94 1.69 -3.53
N GLY A 97 8.88 0.49 -4.12
CA GLY A 97 10.03 -0.41 -4.21
C GLY A 97 11.19 0.20 -5.00
N LEU A 98 10.91 0.84 -6.14
CA LEU A 98 11.91 1.55 -6.93
C LEU A 98 12.56 2.70 -6.15
N ALA A 99 11.75 3.52 -5.48
CA ALA A 99 12.26 4.61 -4.65
C ALA A 99 13.20 4.10 -3.55
N GLY A 100 12.81 3.06 -2.80
CA GLY A 100 13.66 2.46 -1.79
C GLY A 100 14.98 1.93 -2.35
N GLN A 101 14.94 1.29 -3.52
CA GLN A 101 16.12 0.78 -4.22
C GLN A 101 17.08 1.89 -4.67
N LEU A 102 16.54 2.95 -5.26
CA LEU A 102 17.30 4.11 -5.72
C LEU A 102 17.98 4.83 -4.56
N LEU A 103 17.25 5.03 -3.46
CA LEU A 103 17.76 5.69 -2.27
C LEU A 103 18.79 4.83 -1.53
N TRP A 104 18.64 3.50 -1.52
CA TRP A 104 19.67 2.59 -1.04
C TRP A 104 20.95 2.69 -1.87
N GLN A 105 20.85 2.74 -3.19
CA GLN A 105 21.99 2.91 -4.09
C GLN A 105 22.70 4.26 -3.90
N ALA A 106 21.92 5.32 -3.61
CA ALA A 106 22.47 6.67 -3.45
C ALA A 106 23.18 6.88 -2.09
N TRP A 107 22.60 6.36 -1.01
CA TRP A 107 23.00 6.73 0.36
C TRP A 107 23.44 5.54 1.23
N GLY A 108 23.22 4.32 0.79
CA GLY A 108 23.55 3.14 1.57
C GLY A 108 22.82 3.11 2.91
N ALA A 109 23.53 2.67 3.95
CA ALA A 109 22.96 2.51 5.30
C ALA A 109 22.48 3.82 5.95
N ASP A 110 23.10 4.95 5.59
CA ASP A 110 22.78 6.27 6.17
C ASP A 110 21.45 6.84 5.64
N GLY A 111 20.95 6.28 4.55
CA GLY A 111 19.70 6.73 3.91
C GLY A 111 18.47 6.65 4.81
N LEU A 112 18.39 5.63 5.69
CA LEU A 112 17.25 5.47 6.59
C LEU A 112 17.06 6.66 7.53
N ALA A 113 18.15 7.17 8.10
CA ALA A 113 18.12 8.31 9.02
C ALA A 113 17.60 9.61 8.36
N ARG A 114 17.73 9.73 7.04
CA ARG A 114 17.20 10.86 6.28
C ARG A 114 15.69 10.79 6.03
N LEU A 115 15.12 9.60 6.12
CA LEU A 115 13.75 9.31 5.69
C LEU A 115 12.79 9.13 6.86
N GLN A 116 13.22 8.48 7.94
CA GLN A 116 12.34 7.95 8.98
C GLN A 116 11.56 9.01 9.77
N ASP A 117 12.10 10.22 9.92
CA ASP A 117 11.48 11.31 10.70
C ASP A 117 10.95 12.44 9.81
N HIS A 118 10.82 12.20 8.50
CA HIS A 118 10.39 13.21 7.54
C HIS A 118 8.90 13.58 7.70
N PRO A 119 8.49 14.84 7.50
CA PRO A 119 7.08 15.27 7.58
C PRO A 119 6.14 14.49 6.62
N SER A 120 6.60 14.15 5.41
CA SER A 120 5.82 13.38 4.45
C SER A 120 5.79 11.90 4.81
N ASP A 121 4.58 11.34 4.92
CA ASP A 121 4.33 9.90 5.05
C ASP A 121 4.93 9.09 3.89
N THR A 122 4.85 9.60 2.66
CA THR A 122 5.43 8.95 1.48
C THR A 122 6.95 8.82 1.59
N VAL A 123 7.64 9.84 2.08
CA VAL A 123 9.09 9.81 2.29
C VAL A 123 9.46 8.82 3.40
N ARG A 124 8.73 8.81 4.52
CA ARG A 124 8.92 7.78 5.56
C ARG A 124 8.66 6.38 5.02
N GLY A 125 7.64 6.24 4.16
CA GLY A 125 7.37 5.01 3.44
C GLY A 125 8.53 4.54 2.57
N TRP A 126 9.23 5.47 1.88
CA TRP A 126 10.45 5.10 1.14
C TRP A 126 11.52 4.52 2.08
N GLY A 127 11.58 4.96 3.34
CA GLY A 127 12.44 4.37 4.36
C GLY A 127 12.13 2.88 4.60
N CYS A 128 10.85 2.50 4.62
CA CYS A 128 10.46 1.08 4.71
C CYS A 128 11.01 0.26 3.55
N PHE A 129 10.86 0.78 2.32
CA PHE A 129 11.33 0.09 1.12
C PHE A 129 12.84 0.17 0.93
N LEU A 130 13.53 1.20 1.46
CA LEU A 130 14.98 1.21 1.55
C LEU A 130 15.47 0.05 2.43
N VAL A 131 14.90 -0.14 3.62
CA VAL A 131 15.19 -1.30 4.47
C VAL A 131 14.87 -2.60 3.73
N GLY A 132 13.77 -2.64 2.97
CA GLY A 132 13.42 -3.76 2.10
C GLY A 132 14.45 -4.02 0.99
N ALA A 133 15.08 -3.00 0.42
CA ALA A 133 16.04 -3.12 -0.69
C ALA A 133 17.45 -3.55 -0.26
N ARG A 134 17.78 -3.46 1.02
CA ARG A 134 19.10 -3.83 1.56
C ARG A 134 19.37 -5.32 1.40
N ASP A 135 20.47 -5.67 0.82
CA ASP A 135 20.92 -7.06 0.61
C ASP A 135 21.93 -7.53 1.69
N ASP A 136 22.42 -6.61 2.51
CA ASP A 136 23.35 -6.83 3.62
C ASP A 136 22.68 -7.23 4.94
N LEU A 137 21.33 -7.29 4.99
CA LEU A 137 20.58 -7.56 6.21
C LEU A 137 19.98 -8.97 6.20
N ASP A 138 20.13 -9.66 7.33
CA ASP A 138 19.28 -10.80 7.66
C ASP A 138 17.85 -10.36 8.05
N VAL A 139 16.96 -11.31 8.27
CA VAL A 139 15.55 -11.04 8.60
C VAL A 139 15.42 -10.32 9.94
N ALA A 140 16.22 -10.71 10.94
CA ALA A 140 16.14 -10.13 12.29
C ALA A 140 16.60 -8.66 12.30
N ALA A 141 17.72 -8.36 11.65
CA ALA A 141 18.23 -7.00 11.50
C ALA A 141 17.26 -6.12 10.71
N ARG A 142 16.65 -6.66 9.64
CA ARG A 142 15.65 -5.97 8.84
C ARG A 142 14.39 -5.61 9.65
N LEU A 143 13.88 -6.55 10.45
CA LEU A 143 12.75 -6.31 11.34
C LEU A 143 13.10 -5.27 12.42
N ALA A 144 14.30 -5.30 12.97
CA ALA A 144 14.75 -4.31 13.94
C ALA A 144 14.78 -2.89 13.35
N LEU A 145 15.28 -2.73 12.12
CA LEU A 145 15.35 -1.43 11.45
C LEU A 145 13.98 -0.90 11.01
N VAL A 146 13.05 -1.77 10.61
CA VAL A 146 11.71 -1.32 10.16
C VAL A 146 10.76 -1.08 11.34
N ARG A 147 11.07 -1.58 12.54
CA ARG A 147 10.19 -1.50 13.73
C ARG A 147 9.69 -0.08 14.05
N PRO A 148 10.52 0.97 14.07
CA PRO A 148 10.04 2.34 14.31
C PRO A 148 8.99 2.78 13.28
N LEU A 149 9.19 2.42 12.00
CA LEU A 149 8.25 2.73 10.92
C LEU A 149 6.96 1.87 11.00
N ALA A 150 7.05 0.67 11.54
CA ALA A 150 5.87 -0.17 11.81
C ALA A 150 5.01 0.37 12.97
N ASP A 151 5.56 1.25 13.80
CA ASP A 151 4.86 1.95 14.89
C ASP A 151 4.60 3.44 14.55
N ASP A 152 4.72 3.83 13.30
CA ASP A 152 4.49 5.19 12.81
C ASP A 152 3.03 5.63 13.06
N PRO A 153 2.77 6.90 13.43
CA PRO A 153 1.40 7.40 13.61
C PRO A 153 0.57 7.31 12.33
N HIS A 154 1.19 7.42 11.14
CA HIS A 154 0.49 7.39 9.87
C HIS A 154 0.18 5.96 9.42
N PHE A 155 -1.10 5.69 9.09
CA PHE A 155 -1.58 4.35 8.71
C PHE A 155 -0.83 3.76 7.50
N GLY A 156 -0.53 4.58 6.50
CA GLY A 156 0.16 4.15 5.28
C GLY A 156 1.59 3.71 5.55
N VAL A 157 2.32 4.40 6.43
CA VAL A 157 3.70 4.04 6.78
C VAL A 157 3.74 2.68 7.47
N ARG A 158 2.82 2.42 8.42
CA ARG A 158 2.70 1.10 9.07
C ARG A 158 2.42 -0.01 8.07
N GLU A 159 1.53 0.23 7.12
CA GLU A 159 1.21 -0.75 6.05
C GLU A 159 2.43 -0.99 5.16
N TRP A 160 3.13 0.06 4.74
CA TRP A 160 4.35 -0.05 3.91
C TRP A 160 5.49 -0.74 4.63
N ALA A 161 5.66 -0.54 5.94
CA ALA A 161 6.64 -1.24 6.74
C ALA A 161 6.44 -2.76 6.64
N TRP A 162 5.19 -3.20 6.78
CA TRP A 162 4.83 -4.60 6.66
C TRP A 162 5.03 -5.14 5.23
N ILE A 163 4.57 -4.41 4.22
CA ILE A 163 4.69 -4.81 2.82
C ILE A 163 6.16 -4.94 2.41
N ALA A 164 7.03 -4.02 2.84
CA ALA A 164 8.44 -4.00 2.47
C ALA A 164 9.22 -5.23 3.02
N VAL A 165 8.86 -5.73 4.21
CA VAL A 165 9.56 -6.88 4.82
C VAL A 165 8.92 -8.24 4.51
N ARG A 166 7.67 -8.26 4.10
CA ARG A 166 6.90 -9.48 3.84
C ARG A 166 7.61 -10.49 2.93
N PRO A 167 8.30 -10.10 1.82
CA PRO A 167 8.97 -11.05 0.94
C PRO A 167 10.02 -11.90 1.66
N TYR A 168 10.68 -11.34 2.66
CA TYR A 168 11.73 -12.03 3.44
C TYR A 168 11.14 -13.02 4.44
N LEU A 169 9.94 -12.73 4.95
CA LEU A 169 9.24 -13.62 5.89
C LEU A 169 8.64 -14.84 5.20
N VAL A 170 8.27 -14.74 3.93
CA VAL A 170 7.67 -15.83 3.16
C VAL A 170 8.66 -16.54 2.23
N GLY A 171 9.97 -16.31 2.41
CA GLY A 171 11.02 -16.97 1.63
C GLY A 171 11.10 -16.56 0.15
N ARG A 172 10.50 -15.42 -0.21
CA ARG A 172 10.49 -14.87 -1.59
C ARG A 172 11.42 -13.67 -1.78
N ALA A 173 12.43 -13.54 -0.93
CA ALA A 173 13.39 -12.47 -0.96
C ALA A 173 14.28 -12.52 -2.22
N GLY A 174 13.89 -11.98 -3.28
CA GLY A 174 14.68 -11.90 -4.52
C GLY A 174 13.85 -11.76 -5.79
N CYS A 175 12.55 -12.03 -5.73
CA CYS A 175 11.72 -12.08 -6.94
C CYS A 175 10.89 -10.82 -7.22
N GLN A 176 10.68 -9.92 -6.26
CA GLN A 176 9.65 -8.87 -6.41
C GLN A 176 10.18 -7.49 -6.84
N TYR A 177 11.47 -7.21 -6.72
CA TYR A 177 12.01 -5.86 -6.97
C TYR A 177 13.16 -5.82 -7.97
N ARG A 178 13.46 -6.91 -8.66
CA ARG A 178 14.38 -6.86 -9.81
C ARG A 178 13.64 -6.26 -11.00
N THR A 179 13.70 -4.95 -11.10
CA THR A 179 13.26 -4.23 -12.28
C THR A 179 14.15 -4.54 -13.47
N ALA A 180 13.52 -4.57 -14.64
CA ALA A 180 14.12 -4.79 -15.93
C ALA A 180 15.33 -3.87 -16.17
N GLY A 181 16.48 -4.41 -16.00
CA GLY A 181 17.78 -3.77 -16.22
C GLY A 181 18.88 -4.82 -16.14
N GLY A 182 18.82 -5.81 -17.01
CA GLY A 182 19.95 -6.69 -17.32
C GLY A 182 20.01 -8.01 -16.55
N VAL A 183 20.04 -9.05 -17.36
CA VAL A 183 20.46 -10.44 -17.21
C VAL A 183 19.59 -11.38 -16.38
N ASP A 184 19.06 -12.35 -17.14
CA ASP A 184 18.52 -13.66 -16.78
C ASP A 184 18.50 -14.00 -15.27
N GLY A 185 17.39 -13.69 -14.63
CA GLY A 185 17.12 -14.12 -13.27
C GLY A 185 16.36 -15.43 -13.24
N ARG A 186 17.02 -16.57 -13.38
CA ARG A 186 16.45 -17.84 -12.93
C ARG A 186 16.37 -17.81 -11.41
N CYS A 187 15.16 -17.89 -10.86
CA CYS A 187 14.97 -18.29 -9.47
C CYS A 187 15.54 -19.70 -9.34
N VAL A 188 16.64 -19.86 -8.64
CA VAL A 188 17.12 -21.19 -8.23
C VAL A 188 16.37 -21.51 -6.96
N GLY A 189 15.51 -22.55 -7.03
CA GLY A 189 14.73 -23.09 -5.92
C GLY A 189 15.62 -23.75 -4.86
#